data_5392e0afd9cbce7a7936e98b1ab85194
#
_entry.id   5392e0afd9cbce7a7936e98b1ab85194
#
_cell.length_a   1.000
_cell.length_b   1.000
_cell.length_c   1.000
_cell.angle_alpha   90.00
_cell.angle_beta   90.00
_cell.angle_gamma   90.00
#
_symmetry.space_group_name_H-M   'P 1'
#
loop_
_entity.id
_entity.type
_entity.pdbx_description
1 polymer ?
#
loop_
_entity_poly.entity_id
_entity_poly.type
_entity_poly.pdbx_seq_one_letter_code
_entity_poly.pdbx_strand_id
1 'polypeptide(L)'
;MQNSRYSTADVNPSWPRGERRDGAPQHGAILKLDGGRNFRDLGGYVTTDGRRVRPGRLFRSGAPVGLTAGDRRRIEALGIRRIVDFRSIEERAREPAAWPVASDVEVLDWAYSLTPDDYSDLMRADATEAELDELMRRYYREMPYRFTAAYAALFAALVAGHAPLAFHCAAGKDRTGIAAALLLSVLGVPRPVVIDDYLVSNAMLDPDSLGRPSHVPRWVFNLVARVERSWIEASFAQIETEDGSIESYIEQRLGVAPDQVLELRAQYLE
;
A
#
# COMPACT_ATOMS: atom_id res chain seq x y z
N MET A 1 5.12 19.54 16.90
CA MET A 1 6.49 18.99 16.80
C MET A 1 6.64 17.90 17.85
N GLN A 2 6.40 16.65 17.52
CA GLN A 2 6.79 15.51 18.36
C GLN A 2 7.34 14.43 17.44
N ASN A 3 8.67 14.27 17.53
CA ASN A 3 9.42 13.24 16.81
C ASN A 3 8.97 11.86 17.25
N SER A 4 8.41 11.10 16.31
CA SER A 4 8.21 9.67 16.44
C SER A 4 9.58 8.99 16.55
N ARG A 5 9.87 8.40 17.72
CA ARG A 5 11.09 7.64 17.97
C ARG A 5 10.89 6.21 17.44
N TYR A 6 11.19 6.00 16.16
CA TYR A 6 11.44 4.66 15.66
C TYR A 6 12.96 4.50 15.54
N SER A 7 13.52 3.60 16.32
CA SER A 7 14.94 3.25 16.24
C SER A 7 15.22 2.46 14.96
N THR A 8 16.20 2.90 14.20
CA THR A 8 16.68 2.22 12.97
C THR A 8 17.89 1.33 13.24
N ALA A 9 18.21 1.07 14.50
CA ALA A 9 19.28 0.15 14.88
C ALA A 9 18.70 -1.26 15.04
N ASP A 10 19.29 -2.20 14.38
CA ASP A 10 19.09 -3.65 14.47
C ASP A 10 17.93 -4.22 13.65
N VAL A 11 18.24 -4.57 12.39
CA VAL A 11 17.50 -5.55 11.61
C VAL A 11 17.92 -6.95 12.08
N ASN A 12 17.62 -7.28 13.32
CA ASN A 12 17.67 -8.62 13.90
C ASN A 12 16.22 -9.01 14.25
N PRO A 13 15.82 -10.29 14.34
CA PRO A 13 14.43 -10.72 14.44
C PRO A 13 13.58 -10.15 15.60
N SER A 14 14.12 -9.25 16.40
CA SER A 14 13.35 -8.37 17.28
C SER A 14 13.01 -7.06 16.56
N TRP A 15 12.11 -7.14 15.57
CA TRP A 15 11.46 -5.98 14.97
C TRP A 15 10.91 -5.06 16.08
N PRO A 16 11.18 -3.72 16.07
CA PRO A 16 10.75 -2.85 17.15
C PRO A 16 9.23 -2.90 17.29
N ARG A 17 8.77 -3.44 18.41
CA ARG A 17 7.35 -3.38 18.79
C ARG A 17 7.04 -1.91 19.02
N GLY A 18 6.13 -1.34 18.22
CA GLY A 18 5.69 0.04 18.41
C GLY A 18 5.28 0.27 19.87
N GLU A 19 5.90 1.25 20.54
CA GLU A 19 5.55 1.57 21.92
C GLU A 19 4.07 1.97 22.00
N ARG A 20 3.31 1.27 22.85
CA ARG A 20 1.93 1.64 23.16
C ARG A 20 1.94 3.00 23.84
N ARG A 21 1.32 3.96 23.22
CA ARG A 21 0.73 5.10 23.94
C ARG A 21 -0.76 4.80 23.99
N ASP A 22 -1.33 4.78 25.19
CA ASP A 22 -2.76 4.60 25.39
C ASP A 22 -3.51 5.63 24.54
N GLY A 23 -4.31 5.13 23.57
CA GLY A 23 -5.11 5.96 22.67
C GLY A 23 -4.46 6.36 21.33
N ALA A 24 -3.23 5.97 21.01
CA ALA A 24 -2.64 6.20 19.68
C ALA A 24 -3.01 5.06 18.70
N PRO A 25 -3.27 5.36 17.39
CA PRO A 25 -3.48 4.32 16.39
C PRO A 25 -2.25 3.42 16.32
N GLN A 26 -2.49 2.10 16.26
CA GLN A 26 -1.41 1.12 16.12
C GLN A 26 -0.96 1.15 14.65
N HIS A 27 0.16 1.78 14.38
CA HIS A 27 0.75 1.79 13.04
C HIS A 27 1.69 0.60 12.88
N GLY A 28 1.75 0.05 11.66
CA GLY A 28 2.80 -0.87 11.26
C GLY A 28 4.20 -0.24 11.44
N ALA A 29 5.22 -1.07 11.63
CA ALA A 29 6.57 -0.56 11.84
C ALA A 29 7.10 0.13 10.57
N ILE A 30 7.41 1.42 10.67
CA ILE A 30 7.97 2.22 9.58
C ILE A 30 9.45 1.88 9.43
N LEU A 31 9.85 1.42 8.25
CA LEU A 31 11.25 1.35 7.86
C LEU A 31 11.66 2.68 7.24
N LYS A 32 12.35 3.50 8.03
CA LYS A 32 12.87 4.76 7.52
C LYS A 32 14.02 4.51 6.55
N LEU A 33 13.80 4.86 5.29
CA LEU A 33 14.76 4.81 4.22
C LEU A 33 15.13 6.23 3.78
N ASP A 34 16.39 6.45 3.44
CA ASP A 34 16.87 7.77 3.02
C ASP A 34 16.42 8.10 1.58
N GLY A 35 16.38 7.08 0.70
CA GLY A 35 15.91 7.19 -0.68
C GLY A 35 14.62 6.43 -0.97
N GLY A 36 14.03 5.77 0.04
CA GLY A 36 12.80 4.98 -0.12
C GLY A 36 11.54 5.81 0.13
N ARG A 37 10.43 5.40 -0.49
CA ARG A 37 9.12 6.06 -0.36
C ARG A 37 8.13 5.17 0.36
N ASN A 38 7.48 5.67 1.40
CA ASN A 38 6.29 5.09 2.04
C ASN A 38 6.45 3.60 2.45
N PHE A 39 7.66 3.18 2.85
CA PHE A 39 7.99 1.80 3.18
C PHE A 39 7.62 1.45 4.63
N ARG A 40 6.80 0.43 4.83
CA ARG A 40 6.44 -0.08 6.16
C ARG A 40 6.01 -1.53 6.17
N ASP A 41 6.16 -2.17 7.34
CA ASP A 41 5.59 -3.46 7.68
C ASP A 41 4.10 -3.30 8.02
N LEU A 42 3.25 -4.19 7.60
CA LEU A 42 1.84 -4.28 8.02
C LEU A 42 1.64 -5.13 9.29
N GLY A 43 2.72 -5.56 9.93
CA GLY A 43 2.67 -6.31 11.17
C GLY A 43 2.30 -5.45 12.39
N GLY A 44 1.77 -6.10 13.42
CA GLY A 44 1.45 -5.49 14.72
C GLY A 44 0.01 -5.00 14.87
N TYR A 45 -0.76 -4.85 13.79
CA TYR A 45 -2.17 -4.47 13.87
C TYR A 45 -2.98 -5.53 14.60
N VAL A 46 -3.86 -5.09 15.52
CA VAL A 46 -4.75 -5.98 16.29
C VAL A 46 -6.04 -6.20 15.51
N THR A 47 -6.44 -7.43 15.39
CA THR A 47 -7.69 -7.85 14.77
C THR A 47 -8.86 -7.79 15.75
N THR A 48 -10.08 -7.88 15.26
CA THR A 48 -11.31 -7.87 16.08
C THR A 48 -11.41 -9.06 17.05
N ASP A 49 -10.72 -10.18 16.75
CA ASP A 49 -10.65 -11.36 17.63
C ASP A 49 -9.44 -11.34 18.59
N GLY A 50 -8.69 -10.24 18.63
CA GLY A 50 -7.59 -10.02 19.56
C GLY A 50 -6.23 -10.54 19.10
N ARG A 51 -6.14 -11.25 17.98
CA ARG A 51 -4.87 -11.65 17.38
C ARG A 51 -4.14 -10.44 16.78
N ARG A 52 -2.93 -10.67 16.32
CA ARG A 52 -2.10 -9.63 15.68
C ARG A 52 -1.60 -10.07 14.32
N VAL A 53 -1.53 -9.13 13.38
CA VAL A 53 -0.81 -9.35 12.13
C VAL A 53 0.67 -9.58 12.45
N ARG A 54 1.23 -10.70 11.98
CA ARG A 54 2.63 -11.07 12.22
C ARG A 54 3.59 -10.06 11.62
N PRO A 55 4.52 -9.49 12.40
CA PRO A 55 5.51 -8.57 11.87
C PRO A 55 6.53 -9.29 10.96
N GLY A 56 7.14 -8.52 10.05
CA GLY A 56 8.18 -9.04 9.15
C GLY A 56 7.67 -9.96 8.04
N ARG A 57 6.37 -9.98 7.77
CA ARG A 57 5.77 -10.84 6.74
C ARG A 57 5.23 -10.09 5.55
N LEU A 58 4.66 -8.92 5.76
CA LEU A 58 3.88 -8.17 4.79
C LEU A 58 4.37 -6.72 4.74
N PHE A 59 4.91 -6.32 3.60
CA PHE A 59 5.48 -4.98 3.43
C PHE A 59 4.76 -4.23 2.32
N ARG A 60 4.53 -2.94 2.53
CA ARG A 60 4.04 -2.02 1.50
C ARG A 60 5.02 -0.87 1.29
N SER A 61 5.11 -0.36 0.05
CA SER A 61 6.00 0.77 -0.26
C SER A 61 5.58 1.53 -1.52
N GLY A 62 6.28 2.63 -1.81
CA GLY A 62 6.42 3.14 -3.16
C GLY A 62 7.51 2.38 -3.92
N ALA A 63 7.69 2.71 -5.20
CA ALA A 63 8.75 2.12 -6.01
C ALA A 63 10.12 2.38 -5.36
N PRO A 64 10.98 1.37 -5.25
CA PRO A 64 12.31 1.50 -4.68
C PRO A 64 13.27 2.16 -5.67
N VAL A 65 13.11 3.47 -5.85
CA VAL A 65 13.94 4.31 -6.71
C VAL A 65 14.80 5.19 -5.85
N GLY A 66 16.08 5.33 -6.18
CA GLY A 66 17.01 6.20 -5.44
C GLY A 66 17.50 5.64 -4.09
N LEU A 67 17.39 4.34 -3.86
CA LEU A 67 17.85 3.71 -2.62
C LEU A 67 19.37 3.90 -2.40
N THR A 68 19.73 4.35 -1.21
CA THR A 68 21.14 4.38 -0.76
C THR A 68 21.69 2.99 -0.51
N ALA A 69 23.00 2.85 -0.37
CA ALA A 69 23.61 1.57 0.02
C ALA A 69 23.15 1.11 1.41
N GLY A 70 22.84 2.05 2.32
CA GLY A 70 22.24 1.77 3.63
C GLY A 70 20.85 1.18 3.51
N ASP A 71 19.99 1.80 2.67
CA ASP A 71 18.63 1.33 2.43
C ASP A 71 18.60 -0.07 1.82
N ARG A 72 19.50 -0.32 0.85
CA ARG A 72 19.63 -1.64 0.22
C ARG A 72 19.89 -2.73 1.25
N ARG A 73 20.88 -2.53 2.15
CA ARG A 73 21.18 -3.50 3.22
C ARG A 73 19.99 -3.71 4.16
N ARG A 74 19.24 -2.64 4.49
CA ARG A 74 18.06 -2.75 5.36
C ARG A 74 16.95 -3.57 4.70
N ILE A 75 16.71 -3.39 3.39
CA ILE A 75 15.69 -4.15 2.65
C ILE A 75 16.15 -5.60 2.42
N GLU A 76 17.41 -5.85 2.06
CA GLU A 76 17.97 -7.20 1.93
C GLU A 76 17.77 -8.03 3.21
N ALA A 77 17.99 -7.41 4.38
CA ALA A 77 17.82 -8.07 5.67
C ALA A 77 16.37 -8.47 5.98
N LEU A 78 15.35 -7.93 5.26
CA LEU A 78 13.96 -8.35 5.40
C LEU A 78 13.68 -9.73 4.80
N GLY A 79 14.57 -10.23 3.96
CA GLY A 79 14.44 -11.54 3.33
C GLY A 79 13.20 -11.65 2.43
N ILE A 80 12.84 -10.58 1.73
CA ILE A 80 11.68 -10.55 0.83
C ILE A 80 11.84 -11.64 -0.23
N ARG A 81 10.81 -12.46 -0.40
CA ARG A 81 10.78 -13.61 -1.30
C ARG A 81 9.90 -13.41 -2.52
N ARG A 82 8.99 -12.45 -2.48
CA ARG A 82 8.05 -12.12 -3.55
C ARG A 82 7.80 -10.62 -3.57
N ILE A 83 7.71 -10.05 -4.76
CA ILE A 83 7.36 -8.65 -4.97
C ILE A 83 6.14 -8.58 -5.89
N VAL A 84 5.21 -7.67 -5.60
CA VAL A 84 4.05 -7.38 -6.43
C VAL A 84 4.11 -5.90 -6.84
N ASP A 85 4.33 -5.64 -8.13
CA ASP A 85 4.46 -4.30 -8.69
C ASP A 85 3.17 -3.88 -9.42
N PHE A 86 2.40 -2.98 -8.81
CA PHE A 86 1.14 -2.44 -9.36
C PHE A 86 1.33 -1.30 -10.36
N ARG A 87 2.53 -1.07 -10.85
CA ARG A 87 2.80 0.02 -11.79
C ARG A 87 2.48 -0.37 -13.23
N SER A 88 2.06 0.63 -14.01
CA SER A 88 1.89 0.46 -15.45
C SER A 88 3.22 0.22 -16.17
N ILE A 89 3.14 -0.17 -17.44
CA ILE A 89 4.31 -0.33 -18.32
C ILE A 89 5.10 0.97 -18.39
N GLU A 90 4.42 2.09 -18.56
CA GLU A 90 5.04 3.42 -18.69
C GLU A 90 5.71 3.88 -17.40
N GLU A 91 5.09 3.63 -16.25
CA GLU A 91 5.67 3.93 -14.94
C GLU A 91 6.95 3.12 -14.70
N ARG A 92 6.94 1.83 -15.03
CA ARG A 92 8.12 0.96 -14.90
C ARG A 92 9.25 1.37 -15.85
N ALA A 93 8.90 1.73 -17.08
CA ALA A 93 9.88 2.19 -18.07
C ALA A 93 10.51 3.54 -17.68
N ARG A 94 9.73 4.46 -17.11
CA ARG A 94 10.20 5.78 -16.68
C ARG A 94 11.07 5.74 -15.43
N GLU A 95 10.68 4.93 -14.44
CA GLU A 95 11.40 4.75 -13.18
C GLU A 95 11.57 3.25 -12.88
N PRO A 96 12.58 2.56 -13.42
CA PRO A 96 12.82 1.17 -13.12
C PRO A 96 13.03 0.93 -11.62
N ALA A 97 12.29 -0.01 -11.04
CA ALA A 97 12.47 -0.41 -9.65
C ALA A 97 13.79 -1.16 -9.47
N ALA A 98 14.55 -0.80 -8.44
CA ALA A 98 15.84 -1.43 -8.14
C ALA A 98 15.78 -2.14 -6.78
N TRP A 99 14.93 -3.17 -6.69
CA TRP A 99 14.83 -3.98 -5.48
C TRP A 99 16.16 -4.66 -5.15
N PRO A 100 16.69 -4.46 -3.96
CA PRO A 100 17.89 -5.16 -3.49
C PRO A 100 17.48 -6.53 -2.93
N VAL A 101 17.18 -7.45 -3.79
CA VAL A 101 16.74 -8.82 -3.44
C VAL A 101 17.59 -9.84 -4.18
N ALA A 102 17.57 -11.09 -3.72
CA ALA A 102 18.25 -12.19 -4.40
C ALA A 102 17.65 -12.40 -5.81
N SER A 103 18.45 -12.94 -6.71
CA SER A 103 18.08 -13.10 -8.13
C SER A 103 16.94 -14.09 -8.39
N ASP A 104 16.59 -14.91 -7.39
CA ASP A 104 15.50 -15.87 -7.41
C ASP A 104 14.18 -15.30 -6.88
N VAL A 105 14.17 -14.03 -6.44
CA VAL A 105 12.94 -13.35 -6.02
C VAL A 105 12.12 -13.01 -7.25
N GLU A 106 10.91 -13.56 -7.31
CA GLU A 106 9.98 -13.29 -8.40
C GLU A 106 9.26 -11.98 -8.20
N VAL A 107 9.23 -11.17 -9.27
CA VAL A 107 8.45 -9.94 -9.35
C VAL A 107 7.22 -10.20 -10.21
N LEU A 108 6.04 -10.11 -9.60
CA LEU A 108 4.76 -10.17 -10.30
C LEU A 108 4.40 -8.76 -10.76
N ASP A 109 4.19 -8.60 -12.06
CA ASP A 109 3.71 -7.36 -12.67
C ASP A 109 2.68 -7.63 -13.77
N TRP A 110 2.01 -6.60 -14.26
CA TRP A 110 0.94 -6.69 -15.25
C TRP A 110 1.18 -5.73 -16.42
N ALA A 111 0.84 -6.23 -17.61
CA ALA A 111 0.84 -5.43 -18.81
C ALA A 111 -0.44 -4.59 -18.90
N TYR A 112 -0.52 -3.49 -18.19
CA TYR A 112 -1.55 -2.48 -18.37
C TYR A 112 -0.93 -1.11 -18.59
N SER A 113 -1.63 -0.28 -19.33
CA SER A 113 -1.25 1.11 -19.58
C SER A 113 -2.19 2.05 -18.84
N LEU A 114 -1.63 3.12 -18.28
CA LEU A 114 -2.41 4.26 -17.84
C LEU A 114 -2.63 5.15 -19.08
N THR A 115 -3.88 5.34 -19.44
CA THR A 115 -4.18 6.28 -20.54
C THR A 115 -3.92 7.71 -20.07
N PRO A 116 -3.53 8.63 -20.96
CA PRO A 116 -3.41 10.05 -20.60
C PRO A 116 -4.68 10.62 -19.98
N ASP A 117 -5.86 10.13 -20.38
CA ASP A 117 -7.16 10.52 -19.85
C ASP A 117 -7.36 10.15 -18.38
N ASP A 118 -6.64 9.13 -17.86
CA ASP A 118 -6.72 8.72 -16.46
C ASP A 118 -6.27 9.81 -15.48
N TYR A 119 -5.41 10.72 -15.93
CA TYR A 119 -4.85 11.79 -15.11
C TYR A 119 -5.00 13.19 -15.72
N SER A 120 -5.38 13.30 -17.00
CA SER A 120 -5.53 14.60 -17.67
C SER A 120 -6.58 15.46 -16.99
N ASP A 121 -7.72 14.86 -16.62
CA ASP A 121 -8.78 15.52 -15.88
C ASP A 121 -8.34 15.94 -14.46
N LEU A 122 -7.46 15.16 -13.83
CA LEU A 122 -6.87 15.48 -12.52
C LEU A 122 -5.92 16.67 -12.57
N MET A 123 -5.36 16.97 -13.74
CA MET A 123 -4.26 17.92 -13.89
C MET A 123 -4.70 19.25 -14.52
N ARG A 124 -6.00 19.51 -14.67
CA ARG A 124 -6.50 20.76 -15.24
C ARG A 124 -6.18 21.95 -14.33
N ALA A 125 -5.61 23.00 -14.92
CA ALA A 125 -5.21 24.20 -14.19
C ALA A 125 -6.39 25.03 -13.67
N ASP A 126 -7.58 24.86 -14.26
CA ASP A 126 -8.83 25.57 -13.96
C ASP A 126 -9.78 24.76 -13.05
N ALA A 127 -9.40 23.55 -12.62
CA ALA A 127 -10.20 22.76 -11.72
C ALA A 127 -10.28 23.42 -10.33
N THR A 128 -11.40 23.29 -9.65
CA THR A 128 -11.55 23.65 -8.25
C THR A 128 -11.10 22.51 -7.33
N GLU A 129 -10.81 22.80 -6.07
CA GLU A 129 -10.46 21.76 -5.07
C GLU A 129 -11.59 20.74 -4.92
N ALA A 130 -12.86 21.17 -4.94
CA ALA A 130 -14.01 20.29 -4.84
C ALA A 130 -14.17 19.35 -6.05
N GLU A 131 -13.90 19.84 -7.26
CA GLU A 131 -13.93 19.01 -8.47
C GLU A 131 -12.80 17.97 -8.45
N LEU A 132 -11.61 18.35 -7.99
CA LEU A 132 -10.50 17.42 -7.85
C LEU A 132 -10.77 16.37 -6.76
N ASP A 133 -11.37 16.74 -5.62
CA ASP A 133 -11.74 15.79 -4.57
C ASP A 133 -12.77 14.78 -5.09
N GLU A 134 -13.81 15.23 -5.81
CA GLU A 134 -14.80 14.31 -6.38
C GLU A 134 -14.20 13.42 -7.49
N LEU A 135 -13.27 13.95 -8.28
CA LEU A 135 -12.56 13.20 -9.29
C LEU A 135 -11.70 12.09 -8.64
N MET A 136 -11.02 12.42 -7.53
CA MET A 136 -10.27 11.42 -6.74
C MET A 136 -11.21 10.37 -6.15
N ARG A 137 -12.37 10.74 -5.62
CA ARG A 137 -13.38 9.77 -5.12
C ARG A 137 -13.85 8.85 -6.24
N ARG A 138 -14.11 9.37 -7.43
CA ARG A 138 -14.49 8.56 -8.61
C ARG A 138 -13.38 7.58 -8.95
N TYR A 139 -12.14 8.04 -9.02
CA TYR A 139 -10.98 7.19 -9.28
C TYR A 139 -10.83 6.07 -8.24
N TYR A 140 -11.04 6.38 -6.95
CA TYR A 140 -11.00 5.39 -5.88
C TYR A 140 -12.15 4.39 -5.92
N ARG A 141 -13.36 4.78 -6.36
CA ARG A 141 -14.46 3.83 -6.62
C ARG A 141 -14.12 2.82 -7.72
N GLU A 142 -13.42 3.25 -8.75
CA GLU A 142 -13.03 2.40 -9.88
C GLU A 142 -11.84 1.48 -9.58
N MET A 143 -10.95 1.91 -8.70
CA MET A 143 -9.66 1.25 -8.45
C MET A 143 -9.76 -0.23 -8.06
N PRO A 144 -10.67 -0.68 -7.18
CA PRO A 144 -10.82 -2.10 -6.86
C PRO A 144 -11.07 -2.97 -8.09
N TYR A 145 -11.88 -2.47 -9.02
CA TYR A 145 -12.28 -3.20 -10.24
C TYR A 145 -11.25 -3.10 -11.35
N ARG A 146 -10.65 -1.95 -11.51
CA ARG A 146 -9.63 -1.70 -12.53
C ARG A 146 -8.37 -2.52 -12.31
N PHE A 147 -7.98 -2.73 -11.06
CA PHE A 147 -6.77 -3.48 -10.68
C PHE A 147 -7.08 -4.88 -10.13
N THR A 148 -8.25 -5.43 -10.41
CA THR A 148 -8.69 -6.76 -9.94
C THR A 148 -7.64 -7.84 -10.17
N ALA A 149 -7.09 -7.95 -11.40
CA ALA A 149 -6.10 -8.99 -11.73
C ALA A 149 -4.83 -8.86 -10.89
N ALA A 150 -4.37 -7.64 -10.64
CA ALA A 150 -3.18 -7.38 -9.83
C ALA A 150 -3.41 -7.70 -8.34
N TYR A 151 -4.59 -7.34 -7.82
CA TYR A 151 -4.96 -7.70 -6.45
C TYR A 151 -5.19 -9.20 -6.29
N ALA A 152 -5.83 -9.86 -7.26
CA ALA A 152 -6.01 -11.32 -7.27
C ALA A 152 -4.66 -12.06 -7.19
N ALA A 153 -3.67 -11.62 -7.96
CA ALA A 153 -2.35 -12.24 -7.91
C ALA A 153 -1.59 -11.95 -6.60
N LEU A 154 -1.76 -10.76 -5.98
CA LEU A 154 -1.27 -10.52 -4.62
C LEU A 154 -1.87 -11.56 -3.65
N PHE A 155 -3.19 -11.73 -3.66
CA PHE A 155 -3.86 -12.66 -2.76
C PHE A 155 -3.48 -14.12 -3.05
N ALA A 156 -3.34 -14.51 -4.33
CA ALA A 156 -2.86 -15.83 -4.70
C ALA A 156 -1.44 -16.11 -4.16
N ALA A 157 -0.53 -15.12 -4.26
CA ALA A 157 0.81 -15.24 -3.70
C ALA A 157 0.80 -15.37 -2.16
N LEU A 158 -0.13 -14.67 -1.49
CA LEU A 158 -0.30 -14.75 -0.04
C LEU A 158 -0.85 -16.12 0.39
N VAL A 159 -1.87 -16.62 -0.29
CA VAL A 159 -2.43 -17.98 -0.04
C VAL A 159 -1.36 -19.04 -0.25
N ALA A 160 -0.53 -18.91 -1.27
CA ALA A 160 0.61 -19.81 -1.53
C ALA A 160 1.75 -19.70 -0.51
N GLY A 161 1.67 -18.80 0.49
CA GLY A 161 2.65 -18.68 1.55
C GLY A 161 3.98 -18.03 1.13
N HIS A 162 4.00 -17.21 0.10
CA HIS A 162 5.21 -16.59 -0.44
C HIS A 162 5.72 -15.38 0.39
N ALA A 163 5.43 -15.33 1.69
CA ALA A 163 5.99 -14.29 2.57
C ALA A 163 7.41 -14.67 3.09
N PRO A 164 8.28 -13.69 3.42
CA PRO A 164 8.01 -12.24 3.40
C PRO A 164 7.75 -11.69 1.99
N LEU A 165 6.70 -10.88 1.84
CA LEU A 165 6.24 -10.34 0.58
C LEU A 165 6.14 -8.81 0.65
N ALA A 166 6.60 -8.13 -0.42
CA ALA A 166 6.40 -6.69 -0.57
C ALA A 166 5.50 -6.40 -1.77
N PHE A 167 4.66 -5.37 -1.65
CA PHE A 167 3.85 -4.88 -2.76
C PHE A 167 3.89 -3.36 -2.84
N HIS A 168 3.89 -2.84 -4.07
CA HIS A 168 4.06 -1.41 -4.29
C HIS A 168 3.41 -0.90 -5.59
N CYS A 169 3.23 0.41 -5.66
CA CYS A 169 3.01 1.14 -6.91
C CYS A 169 4.07 2.25 -7.04
N ALA A 170 3.79 3.35 -7.70
CA ALA A 170 4.76 4.46 -7.82
C ALA A 170 5.02 5.14 -6.45
N ALA A 171 3.99 5.74 -5.83
CA ALA A 171 4.09 6.42 -4.53
C ALA A 171 3.80 5.50 -3.33
N GLY A 172 3.23 4.31 -3.54
CA GLY A 172 2.84 3.39 -2.46
C GLY A 172 1.60 3.85 -1.67
N LYS A 173 0.79 4.77 -2.23
CA LYS A 173 -0.35 5.35 -1.50
C LYS A 173 -1.72 4.88 -2.02
N ASP A 174 -2.02 4.96 -3.33
CA ASP A 174 -3.35 4.70 -3.89
C ASP A 174 -3.58 3.20 -4.16
N ARG A 175 -3.08 2.64 -5.26
CA ARG A 175 -3.19 1.19 -5.59
C ARG A 175 -2.70 0.30 -4.46
N THR A 176 -1.54 0.63 -3.90
CA THR A 176 -0.96 -0.02 -2.73
C THR A 176 -1.83 0.16 -1.49
N GLY A 177 -2.44 1.34 -1.33
CA GLY A 177 -3.36 1.64 -0.23
C GLY A 177 -4.61 0.77 -0.25
N ILE A 178 -5.24 0.61 -1.41
CA ILE A 178 -6.39 -0.29 -1.60
C ILE A 178 -5.98 -1.75 -1.33
N ALA A 179 -4.86 -2.21 -1.90
CA ALA A 179 -4.36 -3.57 -1.65
C ALA A 179 -4.13 -3.85 -0.17
N ALA A 180 -3.49 -2.93 0.56
CA ALA A 180 -3.27 -3.03 2.00
C ALA A 180 -4.59 -3.02 2.77
N ALA A 181 -5.53 -2.17 2.37
CA ALA A 181 -6.84 -2.07 3.02
C ALA A 181 -7.65 -3.38 2.86
N LEU A 182 -7.68 -3.96 1.67
CA LEU A 182 -8.32 -5.25 1.42
C LEU A 182 -7.65 -6.36 2.25
N LEU A 183 -6.32 -6.41 2.28
CA LEU A 183 -5.56 -7.41 3.03
C LEU A 183 -5.79 -7.29 4.54
N LEU A 184 -5.67 -6.11 5.11
CA LEU A 184 -5.90 -5.89 6.54
C LEU A 184 -7.36 -6.19 6.94
N SER A 185 -8.33 -5.85 6.06
CA SER A 185 -9.74 -6.15 6.29
C SER A 185 -9.99 -7.67 6.35
N VAL A 186 -9.46 -8.44 5.39
CA VAL A 186 -9.63 -9.90 5.37
C VAL A 186 -8.94 -10.58 6.54
N LEU A 187 -7.84 -10.00 7.05
CA LEU A 187 -7.20 -10.45 8.26
C LEU A 187 -7.99 -10.10 9.54
N GLY A 188 -9.05 -9.30 9.43
CA GLY A 188 -9.92 -8.92 10.54
C GLY A 188 -9.47 -7.69 11.32
N VAL A 189 -8.63 -6.86 10.77
CA VAL A 189 -8.26 -5.55 11.35
C VAL A 189 -9.47 -4.61 11.26
N PRO A 190 -9.85 -3.90 12.35
CA PRO A 190 -10.99 -2.98 12.34
C PRO A 190 -10.85 -1.88 11.28
N ARG A 191 -11.94 -1.57 10.57
CA ARG A 191 -11.95 -0.55 9.49
C ARG A 191 -11.32 0.80 9.90
N PRO A 192 -11.56 1.38 11.08
CA PRO A 192 -10.90 2.62 11.46
C PRO A 192 -9.37 2.50 11.45
N VAL A 193 -8.82 1.36 11.92
CA VAL A 193 -7.38 1.09 11.96
C VAL A 193 -6.82 0.89 10.54
N VAL A 194 -7.57 0.24 9.65
CA VAL A 194 -7.22 0.10 8.22
C VAL A 194 -7.11 1.47 7.54
N ILE A 195 -8.08 2.36 7.83
CA ILE A 195 -8.07 3.74 7.31
C ILE A 195 -6.90 4.53 7.88
N ASP A 196 -6.58 4.36 9.16
CA ASP A 196 -5.45 5.03 9.81
C ASP A 196 -4.11 4.59 9.19
N ASP A 197 -3.92 3.27 8.86
CA ASP A 197 -2.74 2.84 8.09
C ASP A 197 -2.67 3.56 6.73
N TYR A 198 -3.76 3.66 6.01
CA TYR A 198 -3.79 4.36 4.73
C TYR A 198 -3.35 5.83 4.88
N LEU A 199 -3.85 6.53 5.90
CA LEU A 199 -3.56 7.94 6.17
C LEU A 199 -2.12 8.19 6.63
N VAL A 200 -1.40 7.19 7.15
CA VAL A 200 0.05 7.27 7.46
C VAL A 200 0.84 7.73 6.24
N SER A 201 0.37 7.43 5.02
CA SER A 201 1.02 7.86 3.78
C SER A 201 1.26 9.37 3.70
N ASN A 202 0.40 10.20 4.31
CA ASN A 202 0.57 11.65 4.36
C ASN A 202 1.81 12.10 5.18
N ALA A 203 2.18 11.33 6.19
CA ALA A 203 3.36 11.60 7.01
C ALA A 203 4.65 11.02 6.41
N MET A 204 4.52 10.09 5.48
CA MET A 204 5.65 9.36 4.90
C MET A 204 6.03 9.82 3.49
N LEU A 205 5.19 10.62 2.84
CA LEU A 205 5.44 11.13 1.50
C LEU A 205 5.72 12.63 1.56
N ASP A 206 6.86 13.01 1.03
CA ASP A 206 7.15 14.38 0.69
C ASP A 206 6.65 14.63 -0.75
N PRO A 207 5.67 15.52 -0.96
CA PRO A 207 5.19 15.86 -2.29
C PRO A 207 6.31 16.25 -3.26
N ASP A 208 7.30 17.01 -2.80
CA ASP A 208 8.40 17.45 -3.65
C ASP A 208 9.26 16.27 -4.15
N SER A 209 9.29 15.13 -3.44
CA SER A 209 9.98 13.90 -3.86
C SER A 209 9.25 13.13 -4.97
N LEU A 210 7.99 13.43 -5.25
CA LEU A 210 7.17 12.71 -6.24
C LEU A 210 7.34 13.22 -7.68
N GLY A 211 8.10 14.30 -7.88
CA GLY A 211 8.41 14.81 -9.22
C GLY A 211 7.22 15.49 -9.88
N ARG A 212 6.87 16.69 -9.45
CA ARG A 212 5.77 17.48 -10.03
C ARG A 212 6.05 17.83 -11.50
N PRO A 213 5.13 17.48 -12.45
CA PRO A 213 5.22 17.95 -13.81
C PRO A 213 5.12 19.49 -13.86
N SER A 214 5.93 20.15 -14.71
CA SER A 214 6.03 21.62 -14.75
C SER A 214 4.72 22.31 -15.13
N HIS A 215 3.88 21.65 -15.93
CA HIS A 215 2.58 22.16 -16.37
C HIS A 215 1.46 22.01 -15.32
N VAL A 216 1.69 21.24 -14.23
CA VAL A 216 0.70 21.04 -13.17
C VAL A 216 0.85 22.12 -12.11
N PRO A 217 -0.19 22.91 -11.78
CA PRO A 217 -0.12 23.87 -10.69
C PRO A 217 0.26 23.21 -9.36
N ARG A 218 1.07 23.90 -8.54
CA ARG A 218 1.55 23.33 -7.27
C ARG A 218 0.40 22.91 -6.34
N TRP A 219 -0.66 23.68 -6.28
CA TRP A 219 -1.80 23.37 -5.41
C TRP A 219 -2.55 22.10 -5.84
N VAL A 220 -2.74 21.91 -7.16
CA VAL A 220 -3.31 20.67 -7.72
C VAL A 220 -2.42 19.48 -7.37
N PHE A 221 -1.12 19.61 -7.60
CA PHE A 221 -0.16 18.57 -7.30
C PHE A 221 -0.15 18.21 -5.81
N ASN A 222 -0.15 19.21 -4.92
CA ASN A 222 -0.18 18.98 -3.48
C ASN A 222 -1.47 18.27 -3.03
N LEU A 223 -2.61 18.58 -3.66
CA LEU A 223 -3.86 17.90 -3.37
C LEU A 223 -3.77 16.41 -3.77
N VAL A 224 -3.34 16.12 -5.00
CA VAL A 224 -3.28 14.72 -5.47
C VAL A 224 -2.09 13.94 -4.89
N ALA A 225 -1.09 14.61 -4.32
CA ALA A 225 0.05 13.96 -3.67
C ALA A 225 -0.30 13.41 -2.28
N ARG A 226 -1.32 13.95 -1.61
CA ARG A 226 -1.83 13.45 -0.33
C ARG A 226 -2.83 12.31 -0.51
N VAL A 227 -3.34 11.79 0.60
CA VAL A 227 -4.48 10.86 0.65
C VAL A 227 -5.53 11.40 1.62
N GLU A 228 -6.82 11.13 1.32
CA GLU A 228 -7.94 11.57 2.14
C GLU A 228 -8.80 10.38 2.58
N ARG A 229 -9.30 10.43 3.81
CA ARG A 229 -10.22 9.41 4.36
C ARG A 229 -11.38 9.13 3.42
N SER A 230 -12.01 10.18 2.89
CA SER A 230 -13.15 10.10 2.00
C SER A 230 -12.89 9.33 0.70
N TRP A 231 -11.64 9.27 0.25
CA TRP A 231 -11.28 8.55 -0.99
C TRP A 231 -11.28 7.04 -0.77
N ILE A 232 -10.63 6.55 0.28
CA ILE A 232 -10.64 5.11 0.57
C ILE A 232 -12.03 4.64 1.03
N GLU A 233 -12.79 5.47 1.73
CA GLU A 233 -14.18 5.20 2.08
C GLU A 233 -15.06 5.10 0.83
N ALA A 234 -14.80 5.86 -0.24
CA ALA A 234 -15.48 5.72 -1.52
C ALA A 234 -15.21 4.35 -2.17
N SER A 235 -13.99 3.79 -2.05
CA SER A 235 -13.70 2.43 -2.51
C SER A 235 -14.48 1.39 -1.71
N PHE A 236 -14.52 1.51 -0.40
CA PHE A 236 -15.27 0.59 0.45
C PHE A 236 -16.76 0.62 0.14
N ALA A 237 -17.33 1.83 0.04
CA ALA A 237 -18.75 2.00 -0.28
C ALA A 237 -19.10 1.42 -1.66
N GLN A 238 -18.22 1.57 -2.66
CA GLN A 238 -18.43 0.96 -3.97
C GLN A 238 -18.41 -0.56 -3.91
N ILE A 239 -17.45 -1.16 -3.20
CA ILE A 239 -17.39 -2.61 -2.99
C ILE A 239 -18.65 -3.11 -2.27
N GLU A 240 -19.10 -2.42 -1.22
CA GLU A 240 -20.30 -2.80 -0.48
C GLU A 240 -21.58 -2.69 -1.35
N THR A 241 -21.62 -1.73 -2.26
CA THR A 241 -22.73 -1.55 -3.19
C THR A 241 -22.77 -2.64 -4.27
N GLU A 242 -21.62 -2.96 -4.87
CA GLU A 242 -21.56 -3.88 -6.02
C GLU A 242 -21.45 -5.36 -5.61
N ASP A 243 -20.71 -5.65 -4.53
CA ASP A 243 -20.39 -7.00 -4.13
C ASP A 243 -20.97 -7.37 -2.74
N GLY A 244 -21.61 -6.44 -2.05
CA GLY A 244 -22.26 -6.63 -0.74
C GLY A 244 -21.29 -6.50 0.45
N SER A 245 -20.06 -7.00 0.34
CA SER A 245 -19.03 -6.87 1.39
C SER A 245 -17.62 -7.00 0.81
N ILE A 246 -16.60 -6.63 1.61
CA ILE A 246 -15.19 -6.85 1.24
C ILE A 246 -14.89 -8.34 1.10
N GLU A 247 -15.44 -9.18 1.96
CA GLU A 247 -15.28 -10.64 1.91
C GLU A 247 -15.85 -11.21 0.61
N SER A 248 -17.06 -10.79 0.22
CA SER A 248 -17.68 -11.18 -1.07
C SER A 248 -16.84 -10.71 -2.27
N TYR A 249 -16.34 -9.48 -2.24
CA TYR A 249 -15.45 -8.98 -3.29
C TYR A 249 -14.18 -9.84 -3.39
N ILE A 250 -13.54 -10.17 -2.28
CA ILE A 250 -12.32 -10.98 -2.24
C ILE A 250 -12.60 -12.39 -2.78
N GLU A 251 -13.75 -12.99 -2.42
CA GLU A 251 -14.14 -14.29 -2.92
C GLU A 251 -14.47 -14.25 -4.42
N GLN A 252 -15.38 -13.38 -4.82
CA GLN A 252 -15.96 -13.38 -6.17
C GLN A 252 -15.06 -12.73 -7.21
N ARG A 253 -14.34 -11.66 -6.84
CA ARG A 253 -13.49 -10.91 -7.78
C ARG A 253 -12.03 -11.29 -7.72
N LEU A 254 -11.50 -11.62 -6.53
CA LEU A 254 -10.09 -11.99 -6.37
C LEU A 254 -9.87 -13.50 -6.35
N GLY A 255 -10.94 -14.30 -6.29
CA GLY A 255 -10.86 -15.76 -6.35
C GLY A 255 -10.31 -16.42 -5.11
N VAL A 256 -10.46 -15.80 -3.94
CA VAL A 256 -9.99 -16.34 -2.64
C VAL A 256 -11.16 -16.93 -1.90
N ALA A 257 -11.23 -18.25 -1.86
CA ALA A 257 -12.32 -18.98 -1.20
C ALA A 257 -12.31 -18.80 0.34
N PRO A 258 -13.46 -19.00 1.01
CA PRO A 258 -13.55 -18.81 2.47
C PRO A 258 -12.57 -19.64 3.29
N ASP A 259 -12.24 -20.86 2.88
CA ASP A 259 -11.23 -21.70 3.50
C ASP A 259 -9.82 -21.12 3.34
N GLN A 260 -9.50 -20.56 2.20
CA GLN A 260 -8.24 -19.84 1.96
C GLN A 260 -8.13 -18.57 2.81
N VAL A 261 -9.24 -17.88 3.11
CA VAL A 261 -9.25 -16.79 4.09
C VAL A 261 -8.85 -17.27 5.48
N LEU A 262 -9.32 -18.44 5.89
CA LEU A 262 -8.91 -19.06 7.16
C LEU A 262 -7.41 -19.42 7.15
N GLU A 263 -6.90 -19.92 6.04
CA GLU A 263 -5.46 -20.18 5.84
C GLU A 263 -4.64 -18.90 5.92
N LEU A 264 -5.06 -17.82 5.26
CA LEU A 264 -4.40 -16.50 5.36
C LEU A 264 -4.33 -16.04 6.82
N ARG A 265 -5.45 -16.14 7.55
CA ARG A 265 -5.48 -15.78 8.98
C ARG A 265 -4.56 -16.67 9.82
N ALA A 266 -4.46 -17.95 9.53
CA ALA A 266 -3.55 -18.87 10.23
C ALA A 266 -2.08 -18.57 9.92
N GLN A 267 -1.75 -18.19 8.68
CA GLN A 267 -0.38 -17.88 8.25
C GLN A 267 0.11 -16.51 8.75
N TYR A 268 -0.77 -15.50 8.75
CA TYR A 268 -0.37 -14.10 8.96
C TYR A 268 -0.82 -13.50 10.30
N LEU A 269 -1.52 -14.24 11.16
CA LEU A 269 -1.88 -13.79 12.51
C LEU A 269 -1.17 -14.61 13.59
N GLU A 270 -0.89 -13.96 14.74
CA GLU A 270 -0.35 -14.54 15.96
C GLU A 270 -1.16 -14.12 17.19
#